data_dcd7f8ccf092917fd702092655b2f29a
#
_entry.id   dcd7f8ccf092917fd702092655b2f29a
#
_cell.length_a   1.000
_cell.length_b   1.000
_cell.length_c   1.000
_cell.angle_alpha   90.00
_cell.angle_beta   90.00
_cell.angle_gamma   90.00
#
_symmetry.space_group_name_H-M   'P 1'
#
loop_
_entity.id
_entity.type
_entity.pdbx_description
1 polymer ?
#
loop_
_entity_poly.entity_id
_entity_poly.type
_entity_poly.pdbx_seq_one_letter_code
_entity_poly.pdbx_strand_id
1 'polypeptide(L)'
;MRLLAVAIATLTMIGVADARTWRIRPGEGAEQALQTAFIEAAPGDTIQLARGRYELTAGLSLDADRVTIRGAGQDRSILSFTNQTRGAEGILITANGVMLRDFAVENARGDAIKVRDCVGITFRAVRAEWTRGPNPNNGAYGLYPVNCSNVLIERSIARGASDAGIYVGQSRNIIVRENIAELNVAGIEIENSYNADVFRNVATRNTGGILVFDLPGLPQMGGHSVRVFENTIASNNTANFAPAGNIVAT
;
A
#
# COMPACT_ATOMS: atom_id res chain seq x y z
N MET A 1 53.05 14.45 43.16
CA MET A 1 51.70 15.03 42.87
C MET A 1 51.23 14.45 41.59
N ARG A 2 50.23 13.56 41.65
CA ARG A 2 49.55 13.00 40.45
C ARG A 2 48.24 13.77 40.28
N LEU A 3 48.12 14.49 39.16
CA LEU A 3 46.89 15.15 38.78
C LEU A 3 45.92 14.11 38.19
N LEU A 4 44.75 13.93 38.83
CA LEU A 4 43.64 13.15 38.32
C LEU A 4 42.86 14.05 37.36
N ALA A 5 42.82 13.69 36.06
CA ALA A 5 41.95 14.34 35.10
C ALA A 5 40.55 13.68 35.18
N VAL A 6 39.55 14.44 35.61
CA VAL A 6 38.15 14.03 35.60
C VAL A 6 37.60 14.36 34.24
N ALA A 7 37.31 13.33 33.44
CA ALA A 7 36.58 13.48 32.17
C ALA A 7 35.07 13.60 32.45
N ILE A 8 34.51 14.77 32.22
CA ILE A 8 33.07 14.99 32.27
C ILE A 8 32.47 14.54 30.92
N ALA A 9 31.81 13.40 30.91
CA ALA A 9 31.02 12.96 29.75
C ALA A 9 29.71 13.75 29.71
N THR A 10 29.57 14.66 28.77
CA THR A 10 28.30 15.34 28.49
C THR A 10 27.39 14.37 27.76
N LEU A 11 26.38 13.86 28.46
CA LEU A 11 25.29 13.07 27.92
C LEU A 11 24.32 14.01 27.16
N THR A 12 24.47 14.13 25.85
CA THR A 12 23.50 14.82 25.02
C THR A 12 22.19 14.00 24.99
N MET A 13 21.20 14.44 25.76
CA MET A 13 19.82 13.94 25.60
C MET A 13 19.32 14.33 24.20
N ILE A 14 19.27 13.36 23.30
CA ILE A 14 18.50 13.49 22.05
C ILE A 14 17.05 13.52 22.48
N GLY A 15 16.47 14.71 22.56
CA GLY A 15 15.03 14.87 22.81
C GLY A 15 14.26 14.15 21.70
N VAL A 16 13.48 13.14 22.06
CA VAL A 16 12.47 12.56 21.15
C VAL A 16 11.45 13.67 20.94
N ALA A 17 11.42 14.26 19.75
CA ALA A 17 10.38 15.21 19.38
C ALA A 17 9.02 14.52 19.54
N ASP A 18 8.08 15.18 20.20
CA ASP A 18 6.73 14.67 20.33
C ASP A 18 6.10 14.43 18.94
N ALA A 19 5.50 13.26 18.74
CA ALA A 19 4.86 12.90 17.49
C ALA A 19 3.75 13.89 17.12
N ARG A 20 3.86 14.50 15.96
CA ARG A 20 2.93 15.50 15.46
C ARG A 20 1.73 14.84 14.78
N THR A 21 0.56 15.49 14.86
CA THR A 21 -0.60 15.13 14.05
C THR A 21 -0.88 16.22 13.02
N TRP A 22 -0.70 15.89 11.74
CA TRP A 22 -1.03 16.70 10.59
C TRP A 22 -2.52 16.51 10.27
N ARG A 23 -3.35 17.51 10.57
CA ARG A 23 -4.80 17.41 10.36
C ARG A 23 -5.17 18.04 9.03
N ILE A 24 -5.46 17.20 8.03
CA ILE A 24 -5.79 17.65 6.69
C ILE A 24 -7.30 17.59 6.48
N ARG A 25 -7.85 18.65 5.89
CA ARG A 25 -9.27 18.74 5.51
C ARG A 25 -9.40 18.84 4.00
N PRO A 26 -10.47 18.28 3.40
CA PRO A 26 -10.69 18.42 1.96
C PRO A 26 -11.07 19.88 1.60
N GLY A 27 -10.91 20.24 0.33
CA GLY A 27 -11.22 21.55 -0.21
C GLY A 27 -9.98 22.27 -0.77
N GLU A 28 -10.09 23.58 -0.89
CA GLU A 28 -9.01 24.42 -1.42
C GLU A 28 -7.73 24.27 -0.59
N GLY A 29 -6.59 24.13 -1.25
CA GLY A 29 -5.29 23.92 -0.62
C GLY A 29 -5.04 22.52 -0.04
N ALA A 30 -6.01 21.60 -0.11
CA ALA A 30 -5.87 20.26 0.46
C ALA A 30 -4.71 19.47 -0.16
N GLU A 31 -4.52 19.55 -1.49
CA GLU A 31 -3.41 18.89 -2.17
C GLU A 31 -2.06 19.40 -1.66
N GLN A 32 -1.89 20.72 -1.55
CA GLN A 32 -0.66 21.31 -1.03
C GLN A 32 -0.42 20.92 0.43
N ALA A 33 -1.45 20.92 1.27
CA ALA A 33 -1.34 20.51 2.67
C ALA A 33 -0.95 19.03 2.80
N LEU A 34 -1.47 18.15 1.91
CA LEU A 34 -1.06 16.75 1.82
C LEU A 34 0.38 16.61 1.39
N GLN A 35 0.79 17.29 0.30
CA GLN A 35 2.18 17.27 -0.17
C GLN A 35 3.15 17.71 0.95
N THR A 36 2.85 18.80 1.63
CA THR A 36 3.64 19.28 2.76
C THR A 36 3.71 18.25 3.87
N ALA A 37 2.57 17.66 4.28
CA ALA A 37 2.55 16.66 5.35
C ALA A 37 3.34 15.39 5.00
N PHE A 38 3.29 14.94 3.73
CA PHE A 38 4.04 13.76 3.28
C PHE A 38 5.55 14.01 3.20
N ILE A 39 5.97 15.23 2.87
CA ILE A 39 7.38 15.62 2.75
C ILE A 39 7.99 15.93 4.13
N GLU A 40 7.23 16.61 5.01
CA GLU A 40 7.75 17.13 6.27
C GLU A 40 7.45 16.22 7.48
N ALA A 41 6.69 15.13 7.30
CA ALA A 41 6.42 14.21 8.40
C ALA A 41 7.72 13.64 8.97
N ALA A 42 7.80 13.64 10.29
CA ALA A 42 8.90 13.03 11.04
C ALA A 42 8.50 11.62 11.53
N PRO A 43 9.50 10.78 11.86
CA PRO A 43 9.23 9.45 12.38
C PRO A 43 8.32 9.45 13.61
N GLY A 44 7.19 8.74 13.51
CA GLY A 44 6.17 8.65 14.56
C GLY A 44 4.97 9.58 14.35
N ASP A 45 5.01 10.48 13.37
CA ASP A 45 3.92 11.39 13.06
C ASP A 45 2.66 10.68 12.56
N THR A 46 1.53 11.38 12.68
CA THR A 46 0.26 10.94 12.13
C THR A 46 -0.24 11.96 11.09
N ILE A 47 -0.52 11.50 9.87
CA ILE A 47 -1.24 12.26 8.86
C ILE A 47 -2.71 11.86 8.94
N GLN A 48 -3.53 12.75 9.47
CA GLN A 48 -4.95 12.51 9.70
C GLN A 48 -5.80 13.19 8.64
N LEU A 49 -6.51 12.39 7.84
CA LEU A 49 -7.44 12.83 6.82
C LEU A 49 -8.84 12.98 7.43
N ALA A 50 -9.40 14.17 7.39
CA ALA A 50 -10.80 14.36 7.74
C ALA A 50 -11.71 13.67 6.71
N ARG A 51 -12.98 13.50 7.05
CA ARG A 51 -13.99 13.01 6.11
C ARG A 51 -14.12 13.96 4.93
N GLY A 52 -14.15 13.38 3.72
CA GLY A 52 -14.39 14.06 2.46
C GLY A 52 -13.51 13.54 1.34
N ARG A 53 -13.63 14.16 0.17
CA ARG A 53 -12.91 13.81 -1.05
C ARG A 53 -11.82 14.84 -1.29
N TYR A 54 -10.61 14.36 -1.56
CA TYR A 54 -9.43 15.16 -1.85
C TYR A 54 -9.07 14.97 -3.31
N GLU A 55 -9.20 16.00 -4.12
CA GLU A 55 -8.86 15.96 -5.55
C GLU A 55 -7.37 16.26 -5.71
N LEU A 56 -6.64 15.31 -6.29
CA LEU A 56 -5.19 15.35 -6.40
C LEU A 56 -4.74 15.31 -7.86
N THR A 57 -3.80 16.16 -8.20
CA THR A 57 -3.19 16.25 -9.55
C THR A 57 -1.78 15.64 -9.59
N ALA A 58 -1.20 15.36 -8.44
CA ALA A 58 0.12 14.77 -8.31
C ALA A 58 0.12 13.61 -7.30
N GLY A 59 0.99 12.62 -7.52
CA GLY A 59 1.24 11.54 -6.57
C GLY A 59 1.80 12.07 -5.24
N LEU A 60 1.62 11.31 -4.18
CA LEU A 60 2.16 11.58 -2.84
C LEU A 60 3.33 10.64 -2.57
N SER A 61 4.39 11.13 -1.93
CA SER A 61 5.57 10.32 -1.59
C SER A 61 5.94 10.48 -0.11
N LEU A 62 6.14 9.35 0.59
CA LEU A 62 6.52 9.28 2.00
C LEU A 62 7.79 8.47 2.17
N ASP A 63 8.80 9.06 2.81
CA ASP A 63 10.08 8.42 3.15
C ASP A 63 10.39 8.41 4.66
N ALA A 64 9.49 8.97 5.48
CA ALA A 64 9.63 9.00 6.93
C ALA A 64 9.12 7.70 7.59
N ASP A 65 9.96 7.10 8.43
CA ASP A 65 9.65 5.87 9.16
C ASP A 65 8.55 6.05 10.21
N ARG A 66 7.81 4.99 10.50
CA ARG A 66 6.81 4.90 11.58
C ARG A 66 5.69 5.94 11.51
N VAL A 67 5.42 6.47 10.34
CA VAL A 67 4.29 7.39 10.11
C VAL A 67 2.98 6.59 10.03
N THR A 68 1.94 7.14 10.63
CA THR A 68 0.57 6.63 10.47
C THR A 68 -0.22 7.56 9.56
N ILE A 69 -0.75 7.04 8.45
CA ILE A 69 -1.74 7.73 7.62
C ILE A 69 -3.10 7.15 7.92
N ARG A 70 -4.02 7.98 8.45
CA ARG A 70 -5.35 7.51 8.80
C ARG A 70 -6.46 8.43 8.31
N GLY A 71 -7.52 7.84 7.81
CA GLY A 71 -8.75 8.54 7.46
C GLY A 71 -9.86 8.38 8.50
N ALA A 72 -11.06 8.79 8.13
CA ALA A 72 -12.30 8.62 8.89
C ALA A 72 -13.07 7.34 8.51
N GLY A 73 -12.54 6.55 7.58
CA GLY A 73 -13.09 5.31 7.03
C GLY A 73 -12.81 5.22 5.53
N GLN A 74 -12.72 3.98 5.01
CA GLN A 74 -12.40 3.71 3.60
C GLN A 74 -13.45 4.24 2.59
N ASP A 75 -14.65 4.60 3.07
CA ASP A 75 -15.69 5.23 2.25
C ASP A 75 -15.93 6.69 2.65
N ARG A 76 -15.10 7.24 3.52
CA ARG A 76 -15.31 8.56 4.10
C ARG A 76 -14.16 9.54 3.85
N SER A 77 -12.92 9.06 3.78
CA SER A 77 -11.75 9.88 3.42
C SER A 77 -11.18 9.32 2.13
N ILE A 78 -11.36 10.04 1.02
CA ILE A 78 -11.06 9.55 -0.32
C ILE A 78 -10.02 10.45 -0.97
N LEU A 79 -8.85 9.89 -1.26
CA LEU A 79 -7.82 10.51 -2.08
C LEU A 79 -8.10 10.16 -3.54
N SER A 80 -8.57 11.12 -4.30
CA SER A 80 -8.95 10.97 -5.72
C SER A 80 -7.84 11.45 -6.63
N PHE A 81 -7.32 10.55 -7.42
CA PHE A 81 -6.31 10.82 -8.44
C PHE A 81 -6.90 10.88 -9.85
N THR A 82 -8.21 11.09 -9.97
CA THR A 82 -8.89 11.17 -11.27
C THR A 82 -8.24 12.21 -12.21
N ASN A 83 -7.73 13.30 -11.66
CA ASN A 83 -7.09 14.38 -12.40
C ASN A 83 -5.56 14.33 -12.31
N GLN A 84 -4.97 13.18 -11.99
CA GLN A 84 -3.53 13.05 -11.84
C GLN A 84 -2.78 13.27 -13.16
N THR A 85 -1.87 14.23 -13.16
CA THR A 85 -1.00 14.57 -14.30
C THR A 85 0.47 14.33 -14.01
N ARG A 86 0.87 14.25 -12.75
CA ARG A 86 2.25 14.07 -12.29
C ARG A 86 2.38 12.86 -11.36
N GLY A 87 3.53 12.18 -11.44
CA GLY A 87 3.78 10.93 -10.74
C GLY A 87 3.15 9.74 -11.46
N ALA A 88 3.65 8.55 -11.19
CA ALA A 88 3.13 7.30 -11.71
C ALA A 88 2.14 6.68 -10.71
N GLU A 89 2.48 6.66 -9.44
CA GLU A 89 1.67 6.11 -8.35
C GLU A 89 0.73 7.17 -7.75
N GLY A 90 -0.34 6.71 -7.11
CA GLY A 90 -1.13 7.56 -6.23
C GLY A 90 -0.35 7.89 -4.96
N ILE A 91 0.11 6.86 -4.25
CA ILE A 91 0.99 6.99 -3.07
C ILE A 91 2.21 6.08 -3.25
N LEU A 92 3.41 6.64 -3.09
CA LEU A 92 4.67 5.91 -2.99
C LEU A 92 5.21 5.98 -1.56
N ILE A 93 5.59 4.83 -1.00
CA ILE A 93 6.20 4.75 0.34
C ILE A 93 7.53 4.00 0.24
N THR A 94 8.60 4.60 0.77
CA THR A 94 9.94 4.01 0.86
C THR A 94 10.45 4.00 2.29
N ALA A 95 9.56 3.82 3.26
CA ALA A 95 9.82 3.95 4.69
C ALA A 95 9.42 2.70 5.47
N ASN A 96 9.94 2.53 6.67
CA ASN A 96 9.71 1.40 7.56
C ASN A 96 8.63 1.68 8.60
N GLY A 97 7.94 0.63 9.04
CA GLY A 97 6.98 0.70 10.14
C GLY A 97 5.75 1.57 9.86
N VAL A 98 5.41 1.81 8.60
CA VAL A 98 4.28 2.67 8.22
C VAL A 98 2.96 1.94 8.39
N MET A 99 1.95 2.66 8.89
CA MET A 99 0.57 2.18 9.00
C MET A 99 -0.37 3.03 8.15
N LEU A 100 -1.08 2.39 7.23
CA LEU A 100 -2.14 2.97 6.41
C LEU A 100 -3.48 2.43 6.88
N ARG A 101 -4.45 3.31 7.22
CA ARG A 101 -5.73 2.84 7.70
C ARG A 101 -6.90 3.78 7.44
N ASP A 102 -8.06 3.17 7.20
CA ASP A 102 -9.35 3.86 7.20
C ASP A 102 -9.50 4.98 6.14
N PHE A 103 -8.98 4.78 4.93
CA PHE A 103 -9.17 5.70 3.80
C PHE A 103 -9.19 4.99 2.46
N ALA A 104 -9.50 5.71 1.38
CA ALA A 104 -9.45 5.20 0.02
C ALA A 104 -8.46 5.98 -0.85
N VAL A 105 -7.91 5.27 -1.85
CA VAL A 105 -7.21 5.81 -3.01
C VAL A 105 -8.01 5.42 -4.26
N GLU A 106 -8.43 6.39 -5.03
CA GLU A 106 -9.23 6.17 -6.24
C GLU A 106 -8.55 6.71 -7.50
N ASN A 107 -8.66 5.92 -8.57
CA ASN A 107 -8.32 6.33 -9.94
C ASN A 107 -6.87 6.81 -10.12
N ALA A 108 -5.91 6.23 -9.40
CA ALA A 108 -4.50 6.51 -9.64
C ALA A 108 -4.13 6.17 -11.09
N ARG A 109 -3.23 6.96 -11.67
CA ARG A 109 -2.78 6.79 -13.05
C ARG A 109 -1.99 5.48 -13.25
N GLY A 110 -1.15 5.14 -12.28
CA GLY A 110 -0.44 3.87 -12.19
C GLY A 110 -0.87 3.11 -10.94
N ASP A 111 0.07 2.59 -10.14
CA ASP A 111 -0.25 1.86 -8.92
C ASP A 111 -0.98 2.76 -7.91
N ALA A 112 -2.00 2.22 -7.24
CA ALA A 112 -2.73 3.05 -6.28
C ALA A 112 -1.88 3.37 -5.06
N ILE A 113 -1.34 2.34 -4.38
CA ILE A 113 -0.42 2.49 -3.25
C ILE A 113 0.73 1.51 -3.40
N LYS A 114 1.90 2.03 -3.71
CA LYS A 114 3.14 1.26 -3.82
C LYS A 114 4.01 1.46 -2.58
N VAL A 115 4.46 0.35 -2.01
CA VAL A 115 5.43 0.36 -0.90
C VAL A 115 6.61 -0.50 -1.31
N ARG A 116 7.81 0.01 -1.20
CA ARG A 116 8.99 -0.75 -1.59
C ARG A 116 10.12 -0.64 -0.58
N ASP A 117 10.94 -1.71 -0.55
CA ASP A 117 12.19 -1.73 0.22
C ASP A 117 11.96 -1.47 1.72
N CYS A 118 10.98 -2.15 2.34
CA CYS A 118 10.54 -1.80 3.69
C CYS A 118 10.60 -2.95 4.71
N VAL A 119 10.71 -2.57 5.98
CA VAL A 119 10.52 -3.45 7.13
C VAL A 119 9.31 -2.97 7.93
N GLY A 120 8.22 -3.74 7.89
CA GLY A 120 6.98 -3.40 8.57
C GLY A 120 6.09 -2.44 7.77
N ILE A 121 5.04 -2.98 7.17
CA ILE A 121 3.96 -2.21 6.54
C ILE A 121 2.62 -2.80 6.93
N THR A 122 1.68 -1.94 7.30
CA THR A 122 0.31 -2.34 7.61
C THR A 122 -0.68 -1.57 6.75
N PHE A 123 -1.52 -2.31 6.02
CA PHE A 123 -2.74 -1.80 5.40
C PHE A 123 -3.93 -2.34 6.19
N ARG A 124 -4.74 -1.46 6.75
CA ARG A 124 -5.93 -1.84 7.51
C ARG A 124 -7.13 -1.01 7.10
N ALA A 125 -8.17 -1.66 6.58
CA ALA A 125 -9.36 -0.97 6.10
C ALA A 125 -9.01 0.16 5.10
N VAL A 126 -8.16 -0.16 4.12
CA VAL A 126 -7.78 0.72 3.00
C VAL A 126 -8.46 0.23 1.73
N ARG A 127 -9.05 1.14 0.96
CA ARG A 127 -9.64 0.82 -0.34
C ARG A 127 -8.80 1.42 -1.46
N ALA A 128 -8.37 0.57 -2.39
CA ALA A 128 -7.76 0.96 -3.66
C ALA A 128 -8.75 0.63 -4.79
N GLU A 129 -9.15 1.61 -5.59
CA GLU A 129 -10.20 1.39 -6.57
C GLU A 129 -10.06 2.25 -7.83
N TRP A 130 -10.32 1.65 -8.98
CA TRP A 130 -10.59 2.35 -10.24
C TRP A 130 -12.10 2.30 -10.50
N THR A 131 -12.77 3.43 -10.29
CA THR A 131 -14.23 3.55 -10.24
C THR A 131 -14.92 3.29 -11.58
N ARG A 132 -14.19 3.26 -12.69
CA ARG A 132 -14.70 2.90 -14.02
C ARG A 132 -14.85 1.38 -14.23
N GLY A 133 -14.49 0.57 -13.23
CA GLY A 133 -14.51 -0.89 -13.32
C GLY A 133 -13.37 -1.48 -14.15
N PRO A 134 -13.47 -2.75 -14.60
CA PRO A 134 -12.46 -3.42 -15.40
C PRO A 134 -12.10 -2.64 -16.67
N ASN A 135 -10.84 -2.22 -16.79
CA ASN A 135 -10.38 -1.43 -17.93
C ASN A 135 -8.85 -1.56 -18.09
N PRO A 136 -8.31 -1.81 -19.29
CA PRO A 136 -6.87 -1.95 -19.52
C PRO A 136 -6.07 -0.67 -19.25
N ASN A 137 -6.74 0.49 -19.20
CA ASN A 137 -6.09 1.77 -18.88
C ASN A 137 -6.12 2.10 -17.38
N ASN A 138 -6.56 1.19 -16.52
CA ASN A 138 -6.40 1.33 -15.09
C ASN A 138 -4.93 1.12 -14.71
N GLY A 139 -4.53 1.58 -13.54
CA GLY A 139 -3.22 1.24 -13.00
C GLY A 139 -3.11 -0.26 -12.70
N ALA A 140 -1.87 -0.73 -12.63
CA ALA A 140 -1.60 -2.16 -12.52
C ALA A 140 -1.99 -2.71 -11.15
N TYR A 141 -1.51 -2.11 -10.08
CA TYR A 141 -1.62 -2.67 -8.74
C TYR A 141 -2.38 -1.78 -7.76
N GLY A 142 -3.28 -2.40 -6.99
CA GLY A 142 -4.03 -1.69 -5.95
C GLY A 142 -3.20 -1.46 -4.68
N LEU A 143 -3.04 -2.50 -3.85
CA LEU A 143 -2.18 -2.50 -2.67
C LEU A 143 -0.90 -3.28 -3.02
N TYR A 144 0.22 -2.59 -3.12
CA TYR A 144 1.43 -3.10 -3.75
C TYR A 144 2.69 -2.99 -2.87
N PRO A 145 2.88 -3.84 -1.85
CA PRO A 145 4.18 -4.00 -1.20
C PRO A 145 5.11 -4.90 -2.03
N VAL A 146 6.34 -4.43 -2.27
CA VAL A 146 7.40 -5.17 -2.97
C VAL A 146 8.73 -5.02 -2.24
N ASN A 147 9.52 -6.10 -2.17
CA ASN A 147 10.78 -6.17 -1.43
C ASN A 147 10.61 -5.72 0.03
N CYS A 148 9.55 -6.17 0.68
CA CYS A 148 9.20 -5.82 2.05
C CYS A 148 9.27 -7.04 2.99
N SER A 149 9.43 -6.78 4.27
CA SER A 149 9.28 -7.81 5.30
C SER A 149 8.30 -7.35 6.39
N ASN A 150 7.62 -8.32 7.03
CA ASN A 150 6.57 -8.05 8.02
C ASN A 150 5.42 -7.23 7.42
N VAL A 151 4.77 -7.81 6.42
CA VAL A 151 3.64 -7.22 5.68
C VAL A 151 2.33 -7.68 6.29
N LEU A 152 1.45 -6.74 6.65
CA LEU A 152 0.07 -7.02 7.05
C LEU A 152 -0.90 -6.25 6.15
N ILE A 153 -1.80 -6.98 5.47
CA ILE A 153 -2.91 -6.42 4.69
C ILE A 153 -4.20 -7.04 5.21
N GLU A 154 -5.03 -6.22 5.85
CA GLU A 154 -6.28 -6.72 6.43
C GLU A 154 -7.48 -5.79 6.24
N ARG A 155 -8.68 -6.36 6.12
CA ARG A 155 -9.97 -5.65 6.01
C ARG A 155 -9.98 -4.58 4.93
N SER A 156 -9.17 -4.77 3.92
CA SER A 156 -8.96 -3.83 2.83
C SER A 156 -9.73 -4.27 1.58
N ILE A 157 -9.92 -3.36 0.64
CA ILE A 157 -10.65 -3.59 -0.59
C ILE A 157 -9.78 -3.17 -1.77
N ALA A 158 -9.72 -4.02 -2.81
CA ALA A 158 -9.01 -3.69 -4.05
C ALA A 158 -9.90 -3.99 -5.26
N ARG A 159 -10.13 -2.98 -6.12
CA ARG A 159 -11.03 -3.09 -7.27
C ARG A 159 -10.50 -2.43 -8.52
N GLY A 160 -10.66 -3.12 -9.65
CA GLY A 160 -10.46 -2.57 -10.97
C GLY A 160 -9.00 -2.48 -11.41
N ALA A 161 -8.05 -3.09 -10.70
CA ALA A 161 -6.65 -3.14 -11.09
C ALA A 161 -6.49 -3.90 -12.42
N SER A 162 -5.69 -3.34 -13.35
CA SER A 162 -5.42 -3.96 -14.66
C SER A 162 -4.38 -5.08 -14.60
N ASP A 163 -3.89 -5.37 -13.41
CA ASP A 163 -3.06 -6.50 -13.06
C ASP A 163 -3.58 -7.06 -11.71
N ALA A 164 -2.99 -6.80 -10.57
CA ALA A 164 -3.46 -7.36 -9.31
C ALA A 164 -4.09 -6.33 -8.37
N GLY A 165 -5.24 -6.69 -7.77
CA GLY A 165 -5.86 -5.88 -6.73
C GLY A 165 -4.98 -5.76 -5.49
N ILE A 166 -4.49 -6.89 -4.98
CA ILE A 166 -3.49 -6.99 -3.92
C ILE A 166 -2.31 -7.76 -4.46
N TYR A 167 -1.16 -7.13 -4.52
CA TYR A 167 0.08 -7.77 -4.92
C TYR A 167 1.11 -7.70 -3.78
N VAL A 168 1.72 -8.83 -3.47
CA VAL A 168 2.86 -8.89 -2.55
C VAL A 168 3.99 -9.62 -3.26
N GLY A 169 5.02 -8.88 -3.66
CA GLY A 169 6.14 -9.42 -4.42
C GLY A 169 7.47 -9.37 -3.66
N GLN A 170 8.31 -10.39 -3.87
CA GLN A 170 9.69 -10.45 -3.36
C GLN A 170 9.79 -10.12 -1.87
N SER A 171 8.80 -10.56 -1.10
CA SER A 171 8.59 -10.17 0.29
C SER A 171 8.59 -11.38 1.23
N ARG A 172 8.58 -11.14 2.54
CA ARG A 172 8.60 -12.21 3.55
C ARG A 172 7.86 -11.85 4.83
N ASN A 173 7.42 -12.85 5.58
CA ASN A 173 6.62 -12.70 6.80
C ASN A 173 5.34 -11.89 6.50
N ILE A 174 4.43 -12.51 5.77
CA ILE A 174 3.30 -11.85 5.13
C ILE A 174 2.01 -12.39 5.73
N ILE A 175 1.08 -11.50 6.04
CA ILE A 175 -0.31 -11.83 6.39
C ILE A 175 -1.24 -11.02 5.49
N VAL A 176 -2.07 -11.72 4.70
CA VAL A 176 -3.13 -11.13 3.87
C VAL A 176 -4.46 -11.75 4.29
N ARG A 177 -5.30 -10.99 5.00
CA ARG A 177 -6.51 -11.56 5.58
C ARG A 177 -7.72 -10.64 5.57
N GLU A 178 -8.91 -11.24 5.51
CA GLU A 178 -10.18 -10.51 5.64
C GLU A 178 -10.34 -9.38 4.61
N ASN A 179 -9.72 -9.52 3.43
CA ASN A 179 -9.78 -8.54 2.37
C ASN A 179 -10.83 -8.93 1.32
N ILE A 180 -11.25 -7.94 0.53
CA ILE A 180 -12.09 -8.12 -0.66
C ILE A 180 -11.28 -7.68 -1.88
N ALA A 181 -11.02 -8.59 -2.80
CA ALA A 181 -10.39 -8.33 -4.09
C ALA A 181 -11.36 -8.71 -5.21
N GLU A 182 -11.86 -7.73 -5.94
CA GLU A 182 -12.87 -7.97 -6.96
C GLU A 182 -12.71 -7.08 -8.18
N LEU A 183 -13.13 -7.60 -9.34
CA LEU A 183 -13.09 -6.87 -10.62
C LEU A 183 -11.67 -6.47 -11.04
N ASN A 184 -10.65 -7.23 -10.64
CA ASN A 184 -9.26 -7.09 -11.05
C ASN A 184 -8.90 -8.15 -12.11
N VAL A 185 -7.74 -8.05 -12.72
CA VAL A 185 -7.21 -9.17 -13.51
C VAL A 185 -6.84 -10.29 -12.54
N ALA A 186 -5.94 -10.08 -11.59
CA ALA A 186 -5.76 -10.99 -10.47
C ALA A 186 -6.32 -10.38 -9.18
N GLY A 187 -7.04 -11.17 -8.38
CA GLY A 187 -7.55 -10.70 -7.10
C GLY A 187 -6.40 -10.45 -6.11
N ILE A 188 -5.64 -11.50 -5.81
CA ILE A 188 -4.51 -11.47 -4.89
C ILE A 188 -3.33 -12.22 -5.52
N GLU A 189 -2.16 -11.63 -5.53
CA GLU A 189 -0.91 -12.25 -5.98
C GLU A 189 0.14 -12.28 -4.87
N ILE A 190 0.77 -13.43 -4.72
CA ILE A 190 1.96 -13.65 -3.88
C ILE A 190 3.07 -14.15 -4.79
N GLU A 191 3.95 -13.24 -5.19
CA GLU A 191 4.99 -13.50 -6.19
C GLU A 191 6.37 -13.55 -5.53
N ASN A 192 7.19 -14.55 -5.86
CA ASN A 192 8.58 -14.69 -5.39
C ASN A 192 8.74 -14.41 -3.88
N SER A 193 7.75 -14.82 -3.09
CA SER A 193 7.63 -14.47 -1.67
C SER A 193 7.63 -15.72 -0.79
N TYR A 194 7.96 -15.59 0.47
CA TYR A 194 7.95 -16.72 1.39
C TYR A 194 7.45 -16.36 2.78
N ASN A 195 7.00 -17.43 3.49
CA ASN A 195 6.41 -17.32 4.82
C ASN A 195 5.19 -16.40 4.79
N ALA A 196 4.16 -16.80 4.04
CA ALA A 196 2.93 -16.02 3.84
C ALA A 196 1.70 -16.81 4.24
N ASP A 197 0.78 -16.14 4.95
CA ASP A 197 -0.56 -16.63 5.25
C ASP A 197 -1.60 -15.77 4.53
N VAL A 198 -2.38 -16.38 3.64
CA VAL A 198 -3.43 -15.75 2.86
C VAL A 198 -4.76 -16.40 3.23
N PHE A 199 -5.57 -15.75 4.06
CA PHE A 199 -6.76 -16.40 4.62
C PHE A 199 -7.93 -15.47 4.88
N ARG A 200 -9.14 -16.03 4.86
CA ARG A 200 -10.41 -15.32 5.06
C ARG A 200 -10.62 -14.15 4.11
N ASN A 201 -10.02 -14.20 2.94
CA ASN A 201 -10.24 -13.19 1.91
C ASN A 201 -11.41 -13.62 1.01
N VAL A 202 -12.02 -12.64 0.37
CA VAL A 202 -12.98 -12.83 -0.71
C VAL A 202 -12.33 -12.37 -2.01
N ALA A 203 -12.02 -13.31 -2.91
CA ALA A 203 -11.53 -13.03 -4.26
C ALA A 203 -12.62 -13.43 -5.25
N THR A 204 -13.30 -12.45 -5.82
CA THR A 204 -14.48 -12.71 -6.69
C THR A 204 -14.53 -11.75 -7.88
N ARG A 205 -15.12 -12.22 -8.97
CA ARG A 205 -15.30 -11.42 -10.20
C ARG A 205 -13.98 -10.88 -10.78
N ASN A 206 -12.86 -11.52 -10.50
CA ASN A 206 -11.58 -11.24 -11.15
C ASN A 206 -11.41 -12.15 -12.39
N THR A 207 -10.36 -11.97 -13.17
CA THR A 207 -9.97 -12.97 -14.17
C THR A 207 -9.32 -14.17 -13.46
N GLY A 208 -8.34 -13.94 -12.58
CA GLY A 208 -7.78 -14.91 -11.66
C GLY A 208 -8.11 -14.59 -10.20
N GLY A 209 -8.36 -15.58 -9.34
CA GLY A 209 -8.74 -15.36 -7.94
C GLY A 209 -7.54 -15.04 -7.04
N ILE A 210 -6.82 -16.08 -6.62
CA ILE A 210 -5.59 -15.97 -5.81
C ILE A 210 -4.49 -16.74 -6.53
N LEU A 211 -3.37 -16.09 -6.79
CA LEU A 211 -2.23 -16.63 -7.52
C LEU A 211 -0.99 -16.64 -6.61
N VAL A 212 -0.28 -17.78 -6.60
CA VAL A 212 1.00 -17.93 -5.90
C VAL A 212 2.00 -18.49 -6.91
N PHE A 213 3.03 -17.74 -7.23
CA PHE A 213 3.97 -18.12 -8.28
C PHE A 213 5.33 -17.46 -8.15
N ASP A 214 6.29 -17.98 -8.90
CA ASP A 214 7.62 -17.41 -9.05
C ASP A 214 7.88 -17.00 -10.50
N LEU A 215 8.48 -15.84 -10.69
CA LEU A 215 9.07 -15.43 -11.95
C LEU A 215 10.59 -15.55 -11.90
N PRO A 216 11.22 -15.95 -13.00
CA PRO A 216 12.67 -16.04 -13.07
C PRO A 216 13.33 -14.66 -13.16
N GLY A 217 14.59 -14.57 -12.73
CA GLY A 217 15.42 -13.39 -12.91
C GLY A 217 15.12 -12.20 -11.98
N LEU A 218 14.27 -12.40 -10.96
CA LEU A 218 14.02 -11.39 -9.93
C LEU A 218 15.07 -11.46 -8.81
N PRO A 219 15.35 -10.37 -8.08
CA PRO A 219 16.31 -10.37 -6.97
C PRO A 219 16.00 -11.41 -5.89
N GLN A 220 14.73 -11.61 -5.53
CA GLN A 220 14.30 -12.71 -4.68
C GLN A 220 13.64 -13.79 -5.55
N MET A 221 14.13 -15.02 -5.43
CA MET A 221 13.60 -16.21 -6.11
C MET A 221 13.36 -17.33 -5.11
N GLY A 222 12.68 -18.38 -5.55
CA GLY A 222 12.42 -19.55 -4.73
C GLY A 222 11.36 -19.29 -3.65
N GLY A 223 10.21 -18.76 -4.03
CA GLY A 223 9.05 -18.59 -3.16
C GLY A 223 8.64 -19.90 -2.52
N HIS A 224 8.36 -19.88 -1.21
CA HIS A 224 8.02 -21.09 -0.45
C HIS A 224 7.23 -20.75 0.82
N SER A 225 6.68 -21.77 1.47
CA SER A 225 5.97 -21.65 2.75
C SER A 225 4.80 -20.64 2.68
N VAL A 226 4.09 -20.65 1.55
CA VAL A 226 2.85 -19.89 1.36
C VAL A 226 1.67 -20.79 1.67
N ARG A 227 0.80 -20.37 2.58
CA ARG A 227 -0.43 -21.07 2.93
C ARG A 227 -1.64 -20.25 2.49
N VAL A 228 -2.53 -20.89 1.72
CA VAL A 228 -3.78 -20.27 1.25
C VAL A 228 -4.94 -21.10 1.83
N PHE A 229 -5.72 -20.52 2.75
CA PHE A 229 -6.76 -21.27 3.47
C PHE A 229 -7.94 -20.40 3.90
N GLU A 230 -9.07 -20.99 4.11
CA GLU A 230 -10.31 -20.31 4.54
C GLU A 230 -10.72 -19.09 3.67
N ASN A 231 -10.34 -19.06 2.39
CA ASN A 231 -10.73 -18.01 1.47
C ASN A 231 -12.02 -18.37 0.72
N THR A 232 -12.79 -17.37 0.34
CA THR A 232 -13.87 -17.50 -0.65
C THR A 232 -13.31 -17.08 -2.00
N ILE A 233 -13.10 -18.05 -2.91
CA ILE A 233 -12.59 -17.83 -4.27
C ILE A 233 -13.68 -18.31 -5.22
N ALA A 234 -14.46 -17.37 -5.74
CA ALA A 234 -15.65 -17.72 -6.54
C ALA A 234 -15.89 -16.73 -7.68
N SER A 235 -16.48 -17.24 -8.77
CA SER A 235 -16.89 -16.42 -9.93
C SER A 235 -15.76 -15.58 -10.54
N ASN A 236 -14.53 -16.08 -10.53
CA ASN A 236 -13.38 -15.44 -11.14
C ASN A 236 -13.30 -15.81 -12.61
N ASN A 237 -14.19 -15.25 -13.41
CA ASN A 237 -14.35 -15.49 -14.83
C ASN A 237 -14.55 -14.19 -15.63
N THR A 238 -14.15 -13.06 -15.07
CA THR A 238 -14.10 -11.79 -15.79
C THR A 238 -13.11 -11.93 -16.95
N ALA A 239 -13.50 -11.45 -18.13
CA ALA A 239 -12.60 -11.44 -19.28
C ALA A 239 -11.30 -10.71 -18.92
N ASN A 240 -10.16 -11.28 -19.34
CA ASN A 240 -8.86 -10.66 -19.07
C ASN A 240 -8.76 -9.30 -19.77
N PHE A 241 -8.58 -8.26 -18.98
CA PHE A 241 -8.43 -6.89 -19.43
C PHE A 241 -7.03 -6.32 -19.15
N ALA A 242 -6.05 -7.17 -18.83
CA ALA A 242 -4.66 -6.73 -18.71
C ALA A 242 -4.20 -6.04 -20.00
N PRO A 243 -3.34 -5.01 -19.91
CA PRO A 243 -2.69 -4.45 -21.09
C PRO A 243 -1.97 -5.55 -21.87
N ALA A 244 -2.00 -5.46 -23.21
CA ALA A 244 -1.41 -6.48 -24.09
C ALA A 244 0.05 -6.75 -23.72
N GLY A 245 0.36 -8.04 -23.48
CA GLY A 245 1.71 -8.51 -23.14
C GLY A 245 2.02 -8.62 -21.64
N ASN A 246 1.15 -8.17 -20.76
CA ASN A 246 1.42 -8.21 -19.31
C ASN A 246 1.00 -9.54 -18.66
N ILE A 247 -0.09 -10.14 -19.09
CA ILE A 247 -0.53 -11.46 -18.61
C ILE A 247 -1.02 -12.27 -19.80
N VAL A 248 -0.50 -13.48 -19.93
CA VAL A 248 -0.99 -14.41 -20.95
C VAL A 248 -2.40 -14.88 -20.52
N ALA A 249 -3.40 -14.56 -21.32
CA ALA A 249 -4.73 -15.13 -21.14
C ALA A 249 -4.63 -16.66 -21.29
N THR A 250 -4.92 -17.38 -20.23
CA THR A 250 -5.13 -18.85 -20.26
C THR A 250 -6.61 -19.15 -20.43
#